data_afc1c8ce04d7f62dfa40c1bbd45256e9
#
_entry.id   afc1c8ce04d7f62dfa40c1bbd45256e9
#
_cell.length_a   1.000
_cell.length_b   1.000
_cell.length_c   1.000
_cell.angle_alpha   90.00
_cell.angle_beta   90.00
_cell.angle_gamma   90.00
#
_symmetry.space_group_name_H-M   'P 1'
#
loop_
_entity.id
_entity.type
_entity.pdbx_description
1 polymer ?
#
loop_
_entity_poly.entity_id
_entity_poly.type
_entity_poly.pdbx_seq_one_letter_code
_entity_poly.pdbx_strand_id
1 'polypeptide(L)'
;FYRFNIAWMLILVNIAVQHLIELRNQKDAPWETMQLKRKAAILFTEAALVGAHILVFTFTGVSIAYVPIVFGIVATILSGNLNRMVPVDFAHLSERAMLYVVFTFGEMIISLSSYFTGEITVSGIYFSTMGFLIVVGLLLSYGILYNRIIDRETITNGTGYMMIHVFMIFALNNISVALEFMRDGEVNLLQKTVLLVGSMVLYFTFMFLTEKYAKRKC
;
A
#
# COMPACT_ATOMS: atom_id res chain seq x y z
N PHE A 1 -13.54 -14.06 -6.17
CA PHE A 1 -12.30 -14.75 -5.84
C PHE A 1 -11.39 -14.92 -7.07
N TYR A 2 -11.78 -15.74 -8.07
CA TYR A 2 -10.92 -16.08 -9.22
C TYR A 2 -10.50 -14.87 -10.05
N ARG A 3 -11.44 -13.97 -10.39
CA ARG A 3 -11.14 -12.78 -11.20
C ARG A 3 -10.07 -11.89 -10.57
N PHE A 4 -10.15 -11.68 -9.27
CA PHE A 4 -9.17 -10.88 -8.53
C PHE A 4 -7.78 -11.53 -8.53
N ASN A 5 -7.69 -12.81 -8.16
CA ASN A 5 -6.40 -13.51 -8.08
C ASN A 5 -5.73 -13.69 -9.45
N ILE A 6 -6.51 -13.92 -10.52
CA ILE A 6 -5.98 -13.97 -11.90
C ILE A 6 -5.46 -12.59 -12.31
N ALA A 7 -6.21 -11.51 -12.04
CA ALA A 7 -5.74 -10.17 -12.33
C ALA A 7 -4.45 -9.84 -11.56
N TRP A 8 -4.37 -10.17 -10.28
CA TRP A 8 -3.16 -10.01 -9.46
C TRP A 8 -1.98 -10.77 -10.05
N MET A 9 -2.14 -12.05 -10.37
CA MET A 9 -1.11 -12.86 -11.01
C MET A 9 -0.62 -12.24 -12.33
N LEU A 10 -1.55 -11.79 -13.19
CA LEU A 10 -1.21 -11.16 -14.47
C LEU A 10 -0.45 -9.85 -14.30
N ILE A 11 -0.80 -9.04 -13.29
CA ILE A 11 -0.07 -7.81 -12.97
C ILE A 11 1.37 -8.13 -12.56
N LEU A 12 1.57 -9.10 -11.67
CA LEU A 12 2.90 -9.52 -11.24
C LEU A 12 3.75 -10.02 -12.42
N VAL A 13 3.18 -10.86 -13.29
CA VAL A 13 3.85 -11.34 -14.50
C VAL A 13 4.19 -10.17 -15.43
N ASN A 14 3.27 -9.23 -15.64
CA ASN A 14 3.51 -8.06 -16.49
C ASN A 14 4.70 -7.23 -15.98
N ILE A 15 4.74 -6.91 -14.68
CA ILE A 15 5.84 -6.16 -14.07
C ILE A 15 7.16 -6.95 -14.16
N ALA A 16 7.13 -8.26 -13.94
CA ALA A 16 8.30 -9.11 -14.06
C ALA A 16 8.87 -9.10 -15.50
N VAL A 17 7.99 -9.17 -16.49
CA VAL A 17 8.37 -9.09 -17.93
C VAL A 17 8.98 -7.71 -18.24
N GLN A 18 8.42 -6.63 -17.71
CA GLN A 18 9.00 -5.28 -17.88
C GLN A 18 10.43 -5.22 -17.35
N HIS A 19 10.71 -5.81 -16.19
CA HIS A 19 12.07 -5.91 -15.66
C HIS A 19 13.01 -6.74 -16.54
N LEU A 20 12.51 -7.80 -17.19
CA LEU A 20 13.30 -8.59 -18.15
C LEU A 20 13.58 -7.83 -19.45
N ILE A 21 12.62 -7.02 -19.92
CA ILE A 21 12.83 -6.16 -21.10
C ILE A 21 13.89 -5.10 -20.79
N GLU A 22 13.78 -4.45 -19.63
CA GLU A 22 14.77 -3.46 -19.18
C GLU A 22 16.15 -4.07 -19.04
N LEU A 23 16.24 -5.29 -18.48
CA LEU A 23 17.50 -6.06 -18.40
C LEU A 23 18.16 -6.28 -19.75
N ARG A 24 17.36 -6.41 -20.82
CA ARG A 24 17.87 -6.63 -22.18
C ARG A 24 18.49 -5.36 -22.76
N ASN A 25 18.02 -4.20 -22.30
CA ASN A 25 18.48 -2.89 -22.75
C ASN A 25 19.72 -2.41 -21.98
N GLN A 26 19.87 -2.81 -20.72
CA GLN A 26 20.99 -2.41 -19.84
C GLN A 26 22.12 -3.44 -19.88
N LYS A 27 23.11 -3.26 -20.77
CA LYS A 27 24.24 -4.18 -20.91
C LYS A 27 25.47 -3.82 -20.08
N ASP A 28 25.58 -2.56 -19.63
CA ASP A 28 26.86 -1.99 -19.15
C ASP A 28 26.98 -1.79 -17.63
N ALA A 29 25.93 -2.12 -16.84
CA ALA A 29 25.94 -1.93 -15.39
C ALA A 29 25.65 -3.26 -14.63
N PRO A 30 26.68 -4.00 -14.18
CA PRO A 30 26.52 -5.32 -13.59
C PRO A 30 25.63 -5.34 -12.33
N TRP A 31 25.65 -4.26 -11.53
CA TRP A 31 24.83 -4.16 -10.32
C TRP A 31 23.35 -3.90 -10.61
N GLU A 32 23.04 -3.07 -11.58
CA GLU A 32 21.68 -2.81 -12.03
C GLU A 32 21.07 -4.07 -12.65
N THR A 33 21.87 -4.77 -13.46
CA THR A 33 21.51 -6.06 -14.06
C THR A 33 21.16 -7.10 -13.01
N MET A 34 21.94 -7.21 -11.93
CA MET A 34 21.67 -8.16 -10.84
C MET A 34 20.41 -7.78 -10.06
N GLN A 35 20.18 -6.49 -9.84
CA GLN A 35 18.98 -5.99 -9.17
C GLN A 35 17.70 -6.29 -9.97
N LEU A 36 17.73 -6.04 -11.29
CA LEU A 36 16.60 -6.33 -12.18
C LEU A 36 16.27 -7.81 -12.24
N LYS A 37 17.30 -8.67 -12.37
CA LYS A 37 17.12 -10.14 -12.34
C LYS A 37 16.47 -10.60 -11.06
N ARG A 38 16.91 -10.08 -9.92
CA ARG A 38 16.36 -10.46 -8.62
C ARG A 38 14.93 -9.99 -8.45
N LYS A 39 14.60 -8.74 -8.84
CA LYS A 39 13.23 -8.22 -8.82
C LYS A 39 12.31 -9.07 -9.70
N ALA A 40 12.73 -9.38 -10.92
CA ALA A 40 11.98 -10.25 -11.83
C ALA A 40 11.76 -11.64 -11.22
N ALA A 41 12.80 -12.26 -10.62
CA ALA A 41 12.69 -13.57 -9.98
C ALA A 41 11.70 -13.57 -8.81
N ILE A 42 11.72 -12.53 -7.95
CA ILE A 42 10.78 -12.40 -6.84
C ILE A 42 9.35 -12.32 -7.37
N LEU A 43 9.09 -11.47 -8.36
CA LEU A 43 7.75 -11.27 -8.94
C LEU A 43 7.23 -12.55 -9.64
N PHE A 44 8.08 -13.26 -10.37
CA PHE A 44 7.67 -14.54 -10.97
C PHE A 44 7.38 -15.61 -9.92
N THR A 45 8.18 -15.67 -8.84
CA THR A 45 7.94 -16.61 -7.74
C THR A 45 6.62 -16.25 -7.01
N GLU A 46 6.37 -14.97 -6.77
CA GLU A 46 5.11 -14.51 -6.17
C GLU A 46 3.92 -14.83 -7.09
N ALA A 47 4.02 -14.61 -8.40
CA ALA A 47 3.00 -14.97 -9.37
C ALA A 47 2.73 -16.49 -9.38
N ALA A 48 3.77 -17.32 -9.29
CA ALA A 48 3.63 -18.76 -9.18
C ALA A 48 2.93 -19.18 -7.87
N LEU A 49 3.23 -18.52 -6.75
CA LEU A 49 2.55 -18.75 -5.47
C LEU A 49 1.07 -18.33 -5.52
N VAL A 50 0.72 -17.24 -6.22
CA VAL A 50 -0.68 -16.86 -6.46
C VAL A 50 -1.37 -17.92 -7.33
N GLY A 51 -0.71 -18.44 -8.36
CA GLY A 51 -1.22 -19.56 -9.16
C GLY A 51 -1.46 -20.82 -8.32
N ALA A 52 -0.51 -21.16 -7.45
CA ALA A 52 -0.66 -22.28 -6.51
C ALA A 52 -1.81 -22.06 -5.53
N HIS A 53 -1.98 -20.82 -5.02
CA HIS A 53 -3.12 -20.46 -4.19
C HIS A 53 -4.46 -20.68 -4.90
N ILE A 54 -4.58 -20.29 -6.17
CA ILE A 54 -5.79 -20.52 -6.98
C ILE A 54 -6.06 -22.03 -7.09
N LEU A 55 -5.04 -22.84 -7.37
CA LEU A 55 -5.18 -24.29 -7.47
C LEU A 55 -5.61 -24.91 -6.14
N VAL A 56 -4.92 -24.60 -5.05
CA VAL A 56 -5.26 -25.11 -3.70
C VAL A 56 -6.71 -24.75 -3.34
N PHE A 57 -7.10 -23.50 -3.55
CA PHE A 57 -8.47 -23.08 -3.27
C PHE A 57 -9.51 -23.83 -4.11
N THR A 58 -9.19 -24.10 -5.39
CA THR A 58 -10.08 -24.83 -6.29
C THR A 58 -10.33 -26.26 -5.83
N PHE A 59 -9.28 -26.95 -5.32
CA PHE A 59 -9.38 -28.35 -4.93
C PHE A 59 -9.80 -28.55 -3.46
N THR A 60 -9.46 -27.64 -2.57
CA THR A 60 -9.66 -27.82 -1.11
C THR A 60 -10.62 -26.83 -0.48
N GLY A 61 -10.98 -25.73 -1.16
CA GLY A 61 -11.75 -24.63 -0.59
C GLY A 61 -10.95 -23.76 0.43
N VAL A 62 -9.68 -24.11 0.70
CA VAL A 62 -8.86 -23.41 1.69
C VAL A 62 -8.11 -22.25 1.04
N SER A 63 -8.26 -21.02 1.60
CA SER A 63 -7.54 -19.85 1.15
C SER A 63 -6.16 -19.76 1.81
N ILE A 64 -5.10 -19.77 1.00
CA ILE A 64 -3.71 -19.54 1.41
C ILE A 64 -3.15 -18.23 0.84
N ALA A 65 -4.02 -17.24 0.60
CA ALA A 65 -3.64 -15.94 0.00
C ALA A 65 -2.55 -15.18 0.79
N TYR A 66 -2.42 -15.45 2.08
CA TYR A 66 -1.37 -14.85 2.91
C TYR A 66 0.06 -15.29 2.50
N VAL A 67 0.20 -16.48 1.90
CA VAL A 67 1.52 -17.03 1.53
C VAL A 67 2.23 -16.16 0.48
N PRO A 68 1.65 -15.87 -0.70
CA PRO A 68 2.28 -14.97 -1.67
C PRO A 68 2.50 -13.55 -1.11
N ILE A 69 1.59 -13.02 -0.29
CA ILE A 69 1.72 -11.68 0.31
C ILE A 69 2.93 -11.64 1.24
N VAL A 70 3.02 -12.57 2.19
CA VAL A 70 4.15 -12.64 3.13
C VAL A 70 5.46 -12.87 2.39
N PHE A 71 5.47 -13.75 1.39
CA PHE A 71 6.65 -13.98 0.55
C PHE A 71 7.10 -12.68 -0.15
N GLY A 72 6.21 -11.97 -0.80
CA GLY A 72 6.52 -10.71 -1.50
C GLY A 72 7.13 -9.66 -0.56
N ILE A 73 6.53 -9.46 0.62
CA ILE A 73 7.03 -8.53 1.64
C ILE A 73 8.43 -8.95 2.13
N VAL A 74 8.59 -10.20 2.55
CA VAL A 74 9.86 -10.71 3.11
C VAL A 74 10.96 -10.67 2.05
N ALA A 75 10.69 -11.15 0.84
CA ALA A 75 11.66 -11.16 -0.26
C ALA A 75 12.09 -9.73 -0.64
N THR A 76 11.18 -8.76 -0.63
CA THR A 76 11.48 -7.35 -0.90
C THR A 76 12.35 -6.75 0.19
N ILE A 77 12.06 -7.02 1.46
CA ILE A 77 12.87 -6.54 2.61
C ILE A 77 14.28 -7.13 2.55
N LEU A 78 14.40 -8.46 2.34
CA LEU A 78 15.69 -9.13 2.23
C LEU A 78 16.52 -8.66 1.03
N SER A 79 15.85 -8.22 -0.03
CA SER A 79 16.50 -7.62 -1.22
C SER A 79 17.04 -6.21 -0.96
N GLY A 80 16.65 -5.56 0.13
CA GLY A 80 17.02 -4.18 0.47
C GLY A 80 18.53 -3.93 0.50
N ASN A 81 19.34 -4.92 0.85
CA ASN A 81 20.81 -4.78 0.88
C ASN A 81 21.41 -4.58 -0.53
N LEU A 82 20.86 -5.22 -1.55
CA LEU A 82 21.27 -5.03 -2.95
C LEU A 82 20.78 -3.70 -3.51
N ASN A 83 19.59 -3.27 -3.09
CA ASN A 83 19.04 -1.98 -3.49
C ASN A 83 19.83 -0.79 -2.91
N ARG A 84 20.60 -0.99 -1.83
CA ARG A 84 21.44 0.07 -1.24
C ARG A 84 22.59 0.52 -2.14
N MET A 85 22.96 -0.28 -3.11
CA MET A 85 24.08 0.02 -4.02
C MET A 85 23.68 0.93 -5.19
N VAL A 86 22.39 1.06 -5.47
CA VAL A 86 21.86 1.90 -6.55
C VAL A 86 20.97 2.98 -5.94
N PRO A 87 21.41 4.23 -5.89
CA PRO A 87 20.59 5.34 -5.43
C PRO A 87 19.40 5.53 -6.39
N VAL A 88 18.24 5.86 -5.83
CA VAL A 88 17.05 6.20 -6.61
C VAL A 88 16.88 7.72 -6.65
N ASP A 89 16.21 8.21 -7.69
CA ASP A 89 15.66 9.56 -7.69
C ASP A 89 14.56 9.63 -6.63
N PHE A 90 14.93 10.11 -5.45
CA PHE A 90 14.05 10.12 -4.29
C PHE A 90 12.92 11.15 -4.46
N ALA A 91 13.16 12.25 -5.18
CA ALA A 91 12.11 13.22 -5.47
C ALA A 91 10.97 12.56 -6.26
N HIS A 92 11.33 11.85 -7.33
CA HIS A 92 10.38 11.15 -8.18
C HIS A 92 9.69 9.97 -7.45
N LEU A 93 10.44 9.23 -6.63
CA LEU A 93 9.89 8.13 -5.83
C LEU A 93 8.88 8.63 -4.80
N SER A 94 9.21 9.72 -4.10
CA SER A 94 8.34 10.31 -3.07
C SER A 94 7.06 10.89 -3.67
N GLU A 95 7.13 11.48 -4.87
CA GLU A 95 5.96 11.94 -5.61
C GLU A 95 5.03 10.78 -5.98
N ARG A 96 5.57 9.67 -6.48
CA ARG A 96 4.77 8.48 -6.78
C ARG A 96 4.12 7.88 -5.54
N ALA A 97 4.85 7.78 -4.42
CA ALA A 97 4.29 7.32 -3.16
C ALA A 97 3.15 8.22 -2.69
N MET A 98 3.32 9.54 -2.81
CA MET A 98 2.27 10.52 -2.50
C MET A 98 1.03 10.31 -3.38
N LEU A 99 1.19 10.09 -4.68
CA LEU A 99 0.06 9.83 -5.58
C LEU A 99 -0.74 8.58 -5.17
N TYR A 100 -0.08 7.50 -4.73
CA TYR A 100 -0.77 6.31 -4.22
C TYR A 100 -1.58 6.61 -2.95
N VAL A 101 -1.01 7.39 -2.04
CA VAL A 101 -1.72 7.80 -0.81
C VAL A 101 -2.92 8.67 -1.14
N VAL A 102 -2.78 9.66 -2.03
CA VAL A 102 -3.88 10.52 -2.48
C VAL A 102 -4.98 9.70 -3.19
N PHE A 103 -4.59 8.74 -4.02
CA PHE A 103 -5.54 7.81 -4.65
C PHE A 103 -6.34 7.02 -3.59
N THR A 104 -5.67 6.50 -2.56
CA THR A 104 -6.34 5.80 -1.47
C THR A 104 -7.34 6.71 -0.72
N PHE A 105 -7.01 7.98 -0.49
CA PHE A 105 -7.95 8.94 0.06
C PHE A 105 -9.16 9.16 -0.87
N GLY A 106 -8.95 9.18 -2.18
CA GLY A 106 -10.03 9.23 -3.17
C GLY A 106 -10.99 8.04 -3.02
N GLU A 107 -10.46 6.82 -2.90
CA GLU A 107 -11.25 5.60 -2.65
C GLU A 107 -12.03 5.68 -1.32
N MET A 108 -11.42 6.22 -0.26
CA MET A 108 -12.11 6.43 1.02
C MET A 108 -13.30 7.38 0.88
N ILE A 109 -13.17 8.47 0.12
CA ILE A 109 -14.27 9.41 -0.13
C ILE A 109 -15.39 8.73 -0.94
N ILE A 110 -15.03 7.92 -1.94
CA ILE A 110 -16.01 7.16 -2.74
C ILE A 110 -16.75 6.17 -1.84
N SER A 111 -16.08 5.48 -0.92
CA SER A 111 -16.72 4.52 -0.02
C SER A 111 -17.74 5.19 0.92
N LEU A 112 -17.51 6.46 1.31
CA LEU A 112 -18.49 7.23 2.10
C LEU A 112 -19.79 7.49 1.33
N SER A 113 -19.79 7.44 0.00
CA SER A 113 -21.02 7.59 -0.78
C SER A 113 -22.04 6.50 -0.48
N SER A 114 -21.60 5.34 0.02
CA SER A 114 -22.47 4.23 0.44
C SER A 114 -23.47 4.61 1.55
N TYR A 115 -23.17 5.66 2.35
CA TYR A 115 -24.10 6.17 3.36
C TYR A 115 -25.35 6.81 2.77
N PHE A 116 -25.34 7.16 1.49
CA PHE A 116 -26.46 7.78 0.77
C PHE A 116 -27.19 6.81 -0.14
N THR A 117 -26.85 5.51 -0.10
CA THR A 117 -27.59 4.48 -0.85
C THR A 117 -28.86 4.10 -0.09
N GLY A 118 -30.01 4.47 -0.61
CA GLY A 118 -31.34 4.25 -0.01
C GLY A 118 -31.96 5.54 0.54
N GLU A 119 -32.79 5.43 1.59
CA GLU A 119 -33.39 6.60 2.22
C GLU A 119 -32.35 7.43 2.97
N ILE A 120 -32.35 8.73 2.74
CA ILE A 120 -31.44 9.67 3.44
C ILE A 120 -31.97 9.84 4.88
N THR A 121 -31.20 9.34 5.83
CA THR A 121 -31.51 9.46 7.26
C THR A 121 -30.60 10.48 7.95
N VAL A 122 -31.09 11.08 9.03
CA VAL A 122 -30.27 12.00 9.84
C VAL A 122 -29.01 11.30 10.38
N SER A 123 -29.12 10.03 10.75
CA SER A 123 -28.00 9.20 11.18
C SER A 123 -26.98 9.02 10.04
N GLY A 124 -27.44 8.74 8.81
CA GLY A 124 -26.56 8.60 7.63
C GLY A 124 -25.79 9.89 7.34
N ILE A 125 -26.45 11.05 7.41
CA ILE A 125 -25.80 12.35 7.25
C ILE A 125 -24.75 12.58 8.35
N TYR A 126 -25.06 12.28 9.60
CA TYR A 126 -24.13 12.42 10.72
C TYR A 126 -22.88 11.58 10.54
N PHE A 127 -23.04 10.27 10.29
CA PHE A 127 -21.89 9.36 10.13
C PHE A 127 -21.07 9.68 8.88
N SER A 128 -21.70 10.02 7.77
CA SER A 128 -21.01 10.45 6.55
C SER A 128 -20.18 11.71 6.78
N THR A 129 -20.75 12.71 7.48
CA THR A 129 -20.04 13.95 7.81
C THR A 129 -18.84 13.68 8.74
N MET A 130 -19.03 12.86 9.77
CA MET A 130 -17.93 12.47 10.68
C MET A 130 -16.84 11.70 9.92
N GLY A 131 -17.21 10.74 9.10
CA GLY A 131 -16.26 9.98 8.25
C GLY A 131 -15.49 10.90 7.31
N PHE A 132 -16.18 11.85 6.65
CA PHE A 132 -15.54 12.83 5.77
C PHE A 132 -14.54 13.72 6.53
N LEU A 133 -14.87 14.21 7.72
CA LEU A 133 -13.97 15.01 8.54
C LEU A 133 -12.71 14.20 8.96
N ILE A 134 -12.87 12.92 9.28
CA ILE A 134 -11.73 12.02 9.57
C ILE A 134 -10.83 11.92 8.36
N VAL A 135 -11.39 11.61 7.18
CA VAL A 135 -10.63 11.46 5.92
C VAL A 135 -9.89 12.75 5.58
N VAL A 136 -10.55 13.90 5.67
CA VAL A 136 -9.93 15.21 5.42
C VAL A 136 -8.83 15.51 6.43
N GLY A 137 -9.04 15.22 7.71
CA GLY A 137 -8.01 15.38 8.75
C GLY A 137 -6.75 14.55 8.49
N LEU A 138 -6.93 13.29 8.10
CA LEU A 138 -5.83 12.40 7.73
C LEU A 138 -5.10 12.89 6.46
N LEU A 139 -5.84 13.30 5.44
CA LEU A 139 -5.27 13.85 4.20
C LEU A 139 -4.44 15.11 4.46
N LEU A 140 -4.96 16.03 5.27
CA LEU A 140 -4.25 17.25 5.63
C LEU A 140 -2.98 16.96 6.43
N SER A 141 -3.03 16.02 7.38
CA SER A 141 -1.86 15.60 8.15
C SER A 141 -0.76 15.05 7.23
N TYR A 142 -1.12 14.19 6.28
CA TYR A 142 -0.19 13.69 5.28
C TYR A 142 0.34 14.78 4.35
N GLY A 143 -0.52 15.69 3.89
CA GLY A 143 -0.14 16.81 3.03
C GLY A 143 0.88 17.76 3.68
N ILE A 144 0.73 18.02 4.99
CA ILE A 144 1.71 18.81 5.75
C ILE A 144 3.04 18.07 5.84
N LEU A 145 3.03 16.78 6.16
CA LEU A 145 4.21 15.94 6.22
C LEU A 145 4.96 15.97 4.88
N TYR A 146 4.26 15.68 3.78
CA TYR A 146 4.85 15.59 2.45
C TYR A 146 5.44 16.92 1.96
N ASN A 147 4.71 18.03 2.13
CA ASN A 147 5.10 19.31 1.56
C ASN A 147 6.12 20.07 2.42
N ARG A 148 6.06 19.93 3.75
CA ARG A 148 6.86 20.76 4.67
C ARG A 148 8.00 20.02 5.33
N ILE A 149 7.86 18.71 5.57
CA ILE A 149 8.78 17.94 6.39
C ILE A 149 9.72 17.11 5.53
N ILE A 150 9.24 16.41 4.50
CA ILE A 150 10.07 15.49 3.71
C ILE A 150 11.13 16.25 2.91
N ASP A 151 12.38 15.75 3.01
CA ASP A 151 13.50 16.20 2.19
C ASP A 151 13.58 15.34 0.92
N ARG A 152 13.21 15.94 -0.20
CA ARG A 152 13.18 15.26 -1.51
C ARG A 152 14.56 15.05 -2.13
N GLU A 153 15.59 15.73 -1.61
CA GLU A 153 16.97 15.62 -2.09
C GLU A 153 17.79 14.55 -1.34
N THR A 154 17.14 13.83 -0.41
CA THR A 154 17.79 12.78 0.38
C THR A 154 18.32 11.66 -0.51
N ILE A 155 19.61 11.35 -0.40
CA ILE A 155 20.22 10.20 -1.08
C ILE A 155 19.87 8.93 -0.33
N THR A 156 19.05 8.08 -0.95
CA THR A 156 18.57 6.83 -0.36
C THR A 156 18.28 5.78 -1.44
N ASN A 157 18.20 4.53 -1.04
CA ASN A 157 17.72 3.46 -1.93
C ASN A 157 16.18 3.39 -2.04
N GLY A 158 15.46 4.26 -1.33
CA GLY A 158 14.01 4.38 -1.36
C GLY A 158 13.21 3.20 -0.78
N THR A 159 13.81 2.02 -0.57
CA THR A 159 13.07 0.81 -0.14
C THR A 159 12.36 1.01 1.19
N GLY A 160 13.05 1.60 2.18
CA GLY A 160 12.45 1.88 3.49
C GLY A 160 11.27 2.86 3.40
N TYR A 161 11.41 3.90 2.59
CA TYR A 161 10.36 4.87 2.35
C TYR A 161 9.12 4.23 1.71
N MET A 162 9.31 3.39 0.69
CA MET A 162 8.22 2.66 0.04
C MET A 162 7.54 1.69 0.98
N MET A 163 8.29 0.95 1.80
CA MET A 163 7.71 0.01 2.77
C MET A 163 6.85 0.73 3.82
N ILE A 164 7.29 1.89 4.32
CA ILE A 164 6.48 2.73 5.22
C ILE A 164 5.17 3.12 4.55
N HIS A 165 5.20 3.52 3.27
CA HIS A 165 3.99 3.90 2.54
C HIS A 165 3.07 2.72 2.24
N VAL A 166 3.59 1.52 1.99
CA VAL A 166 2.77 0.31 1.84
C VAL A 166 1.95 0.04 3.10
N PHE A 167 2.57 0.10 4.28
CA PHE A 167 1.85 -0.10 5.55
C PHE A 167 0.92 1.08 5.89
N MET A 168 1.28 2.30 5.50
CA MET A 168 0.41 3.48 5.64
C MET A 168 -0.86 3.33 4.79
N ILE A 169 -0.73 2.90 3.53
CA ILE A 169 -1.86 2.62 2.64
C ILE A 169 -2.71 1.47 3.19
N PHE A 170 -2.08 0.43 3.72
CA PHE A 170 -2.80 -0.66 4.40
C PHE A 170 -3.63 -0.14 5.58
N ALA A 171 -3.06 0.75 6.40
CA ALA A 171 -3.79 1.38 7.50
C ALA A 171 -4.97 2.23 7.01
N LEU A 172 -4.79 3.03 5.95
CA LEU A 172 -5.87 3.82 5.34
C LEU A 172 -7.00 2.94 4.81
N ASN A 173 -6.69 1.83 4.14
CA ASN A 173 -7.70 0.89 3.68
C ASN A 173 -8.49 0.26 4.87
N ASN A 174 -7.81 -0.08 5.96
CA ASN A 174 -8.49 -0.57 7.16
C ASN A 174 -9.38 0.50 7.81
N ILE A 175 -8.96 1.78 7.79
CA ILE A 175 -9.81 2.90 8.23
C ILE A 175 -11.06 3.00 7.34
N SER A 176 -10.92 2.87 6.02
CA SER A 176 -12.05 2.88 5.09
C SER A 176 -13.07 1.77 5.43
N VAL A 177 -12.58 0.55 5.62
CA VAL A 177 -13.42 -0.60 6.03
C VAL A 177 -14.06 -0.37 7.39
N ALA A 178 -13.34 0.19 8.35
CA ALA A 178 -13.88 0.51 9.67
C ALA A 178 -14.99 1.54 9.62
N LEU A 179 -14.83 2.59 8.79
CA LEU A 179 -15.86 3.59 8.55
C LEU A 179 -17.11 2.97 7.90
N GLU A 180 -16.94 2.06 6.94
CA GLU A 180 -18.05 1.34 6.33
C GLU A 180 -18.79 0.48 7.35
N PHE A 181 -18.08 -0.23 8.23
CA PHE A 181 -18.69 -1.03 9.31
C PHE A 181 -19.44 -0.18 10.33
N MET A 182 -19.10 1.11 10.51
CA MET A 182 -19.88 1.96 11.43
C MET A 182 -21.35 2.06 11.02
N ARG A 183 -21.68 1.90 9.75
CA ARG A 183 -23.04 1.84 9.23
C ARG A 183 -23.72 0.50 9.53
N ASP A 184 -22.99 -0.60 9.58
CA ASP A 184 -23.54 -1.94 9.74
C ASP A 184 -23.97 -2.17 11.19
N GLY A 185 -25.26 -2.45 11.42
CA GLY A 185 -25.82 -2.72 12.75
C GLY A 185 -25.44 -4.09 13.31
N GLU A 186 -25.03 -5.04 12.47
CA GLU A 186 -24.76 -6.43 12.90
C GLU A 186 -23.37 -6.58 13.54
N VAL A 187 -22.41 -5.71 13.17
CA VAL A 187 -21.06 -5.78 13.73
C VAL A 187 -21.00 -5.15 15.13
N ASN A 188 -20.36 -5.84 16.08
CA ASN A 188 -20.22 -5.35 17.46
C ASN A 188 -19.48 -4.00 17.51
N LEU A 189 -20.01 -3.04 18.29
CA LEU A 189 -19.44 -1.69 18.44
C LEU A 189 -17.97 -1.73 18.88
N LEU A 190 -17.61 -2.63 19.81
CA LEU A 190 -16.23 -2.77 20.27
C LEU A 190 -15.28 -3.11 19.10
N GLN A 191 -15.67 -4.07 18.26
CA GLN A 191 -14.85 -4.51 17.12
C GLN A 191 -14.65 -3.39 16.11
N LYS A 192 -15.71 -2.61 15.78
CA LYS A 192 -15.61 -1.44 14.89
C LYS A 192 -14.67 -0.39 15.46
N THR A 193 -14.83 -0.07 16.75
CA THR A 193 -14.01 0.94 17.42
C THR A 193 -12.55 0.54 17.49
N VAL A 194 -12.27 -0.73 17.85
CA VAL A 194 -10.90 -1.26 17.90
C VAL A 194 -10.26 -1.24 16.51
N LEU A 195 -11.01 -1.63 15.48
CA LEU A 195 -10.50 -1.58 14.10
C LEU A 195 -10.19 -0.14 13.68
N LEU A 196 -11.08 0.81 13.92
CA LEU A 196 -10.89 2.21 13.55
C LEU A 196 -9.70 2.83 14.30
N VAL A 197 -9.72 2.75 15.63
CA VAL A 197 -8.67 3.36 16.48
C VAL A 197 -7.32 2.68 16.22
N GLY A 198 -7.28 1.35 16.14
CA GLY A 198 -6.05 0.61 15.84
C GLY A 198 -5.46 0.99 14.48
N SER A 199 -6.30 1.14 13.46
CA SER A 199 -5.86 1.55 12.13
C SER A 199 -5.38 3.02 12.09
N MET A 200 -6.02 3.91 12.84
CA MET A 200 -5.55 5.29 13.00
C MET A 200 -4.19 5.35 13.72
N VAL A 201 -4.02 4.59 14.79
CA VAL A 201 -2.73 4.48 15.47
C VAL A 201 -1.66 3.95 14.53
N LEU A 202 -1.97 2.93 13.75
CA LEU A 202 -1.07 2.36 12.75
C LEU A 202 -0.68 3.41 11.69
N TYR A 203 -1.66 4.15 11.15
CA TYR A 203 -1.42 5.23 10.18
C TYR A 203 -0.46 6.29 10.74
N PHE A 204 -0.72 6.83 11.93
CA PHE A 204 0.12 7.84 12.54
C PHE A 204 1.51 7.29 12.89
N THR A 205 1.61 6.03 13.32
CA THR A 205 2.90 5.38 13.57
C THR A 205 3.75 5.37 12.30
N PHE A 206 3.22 4.92 11.18
CA PHE A 206 3.96 4.92 9.91
C PHE A 206 4.21 6.34 9.39
N MET A 207 3.29 7.26 9.60
CA MET A 207 3.49 8.67 9.28
C MET A 207 4.68 9.25 10.07
N PHE A 208 4.81 8.99 11.36
CA PHE A 208 5.96 9.43 12.15
C PHE A 208 7.26 8.72 11.76
N LEU A 209 7.23 7.47 11.34
CA LEU A 209 8.42 6.78 10.84
C LEU A 209 9.02 7.43 9.57
N THR A 210 8.24 8.22 8.83
CA THR A 210 8.76 9.00 7.69
C THR A 210 9.65 10.17 8.13
N GLU A 211 9.65 10.56 9.43
CA GLU A 211 10.52 11.61 9.98
C GLU A 211 12.01 11.33 9.69
N LYS A 212 12.38 10.05 9.53
CA LYS A 212 13.73 9.67 9.08
C LYS A 212 14.17 10.36 7.78
N TYR A 213 13.22 10.77 6.96
CA TYR A 213 13.42 11.44 5.68
C TYR A 213 13.10 12.93 5.77
N ALA A 214 13.05 13.50 6.98
CA ALA A 214 12.77 14.90 7.21
C ALA A 214 13.96 15.80 6.85
N LYS A 215 13.67 17.02 6.44
CA LYS A 215 14.68 18.08 6.27
C LYS A 215 15.42 18.26 7.60
N ARG A 216 16.73 18.11 7.57
CA ARG A 216 17.55 18.45 8.74
C ARG A 216 17.40 19.95 8.98
N LYS A 217 16.90 20.35 10.16
CA LYS A 217 17.00 21.74 10.58
C LYS A 217 18.50 22.04 10.74
N CYS A 218 19.02 22.93 9.90
CA CYS A 218 20.34 23.53 10.11
C CYS A 218 20.32 24.38 11.36
#